data_2f0ef955cb12cbdc6bcd0f10f06df9f4
#
_entry.id   2f0ef955cb12cbdc6bcd0f10f06df9f4
#
_cell.length_a   1.000
_cell.length_b   1.000
_cell.length_c   1.000
_cell.angle_alpha   90.00
_cell.angle_beta   90.00
_cell.angle_gamma   90.00
#
_symmetry.space_group_name_H-M   'P 1'
#
loop_
_entity.id
_entity.type
_entity.pdbx_description
1 polymer ?
#
loop_
_entity_poly.entity_id
_entity_poly.type
_entity_poly.pdbx_seq_one_letter_code
_entity_poly.pdbx_strand_id
1 'polypeptide(L)'
;MIAFTLPTAEYSSPAVTIQKDSLFSAQLHRAVELTVLLPPGYGQAGKQFPVLYLNDGQDVERLHLADILTELYWESRIDPIIVVGIHANQERLQEYGTAAQADYKGRGAKAGSYAQFVLNELIPYVERTLSAKPGPANTTVAGFSLGGLSALDLAWAHPARFGKVGVFSGSLWWRKKAYEDGYDDHNDRIMHVLIRRDTQKPALKFWFEVGTNDETSDRNGNGVIDAIDDTLDLMHELDTKGYRRDSDYRYVEVPGGRHNQETWSKVMPDFLIWAFGR
;
A
#
# COMPACT_ATOMS: atom_id res chain seq x y z
N MET A 1 48.41 -2.18 -39.01
CA MET A 1 46.99 -2.39 -38.74
C MET A 1 46.84 -2.45 -37.22
N ILE A 2 46.38 -1.35 -36.57
CA ILE A 2 46.20 -1.28 -35.13
C ILE A 2 44.76 -1.62 -34.83
N ALA A 3 44.51 -2.76 -34.22
CA ALA A 3 43.18 -3.16 -33.81
C ALA A 3 42.76 -2.37 -32.55
N PHE A 4 41.80 -1.48 -32.68
CA PHE A 4 41.12 -0.86 -31.53
C PHE A 4 40.11 -1.86 -30.92
N THR A 5 40.45 -2.47 -29.80
CA THR A 5 39.50 -3.14 -28.96
C THR A 5 38.73 -2.07 -28.19
N LEU A 6 37.45 -1.87 -28.55
CA LEU A 6 36.52 -1.09 -27.73
C LEU A 6 36.31 -1.83 -26.40
N PRO A 7 36.38 -1.16 -25.25
CA PRO A 7 36.04 -1.78 -23.98
C PRO A 7 34.55 -2.15 -24.03
N THR A 8 34.24 -3.42 -23.92
CA THR A 8 32.89 -3.88 -23.61
C THR A 8 32.55 -3.37 -22.21
N ALA A 9 31.78 -2.30 -22.13
CA ALA A 9 31.18 -1.93 -20.87
C ALA A 9 30.30 -3.11 -20.45
N GLU A 10 30.69 -3.82 -19.38
CA GLU A 10 29.79 -4.74 -18.70
C GLU A 10 28.64 -3.89 -18.16
N TYR A 11 27.54 -3.85 -18.85
CA TYR A 11 26.28 -3.36 -18.34
C TYR A 11 25.83 -4.34 -17.27
N SER A 12 26.25 -4.13 -16.02
CA SER A 12 25.64 -4.82 -14.90
C SER A 12 24.17 -4.41 -14.85
N SER A 13 23.26 -5.37 -14.97
CA SER A 13 21.84 -5.16 -14.76
C SER A 13 21.61 -4.40 -13.46
N PRO A 14 20.74 -3.39 -13.41
CA PRO A 14 20.42 -2.65 -12.21
C PRO A 14 19.71 -3.58 -11.19
N ALA A 15 20.48 -4.36 -10.46
CA ALA A 15 19.93 -5.35 -9.54
C ALA A 15 19.40 -4.70 -8.26
N VAL A 16 18.20 -5.10 -7.86
CA VAL A 16 17.62 -4.80 -6.55
C VAL A 16 18.30 -5.70 -5.50
N THR A 17 18.71 -5.11 -4.39
CA THR A 17 19.25 -5.88 -3.25
C THR A 17 18.14 -6.12 -2.22
N ILE A 18 17.93 -7.37 -1.83
CA ILE A 18 16.97 -7.73 -0.80
C ILE A 18 17.70 -7.91 0.53
N GLN A 19 17.22 -7.26 1.57
CA GLN A 19 17.71 -7.39 2.93
C GLN A 19 16.58 -7.78 3.87
N LYS A 20 16.87 -8.63 4.84
CA LYS A 20 15.98 -8.91 5.98
C LYS A 20 16.44 -8.09 7.16
N ASP A 21 15.49 -7.52 7.85
CA ASP A 21 15.71 -6.68 9.03
C ASP A 21 14.62 -6.92 10.06
N SER A 22 14.78 -6.42 11.25
CA SER A 22 13.74 -6.47 12.28
C SER A 22 13.84 -5.27 13.22
N LEU A 23 12.69 -4.76 13.61
CA LEU A 23 12.58 -3.65 14.56
C LEU A 23 11.70 -4.05 15.74
N PHE A 24 12.26 -3.97 16.96
CA PHE A 24 11.41 -4.15 18.15
C PHE A 24 10.47 -2.96 18.31
N SER A 25 9.17 -3.24 18.37
CA SER A 25 8.14 -2.23 18.58
C SER A 25 7.71 -2.20 20.04
N ALA A 26 7.85 -1.05 20.68
CA ALA A 26 7.28 -0.80 22.00
C ALA A 26 5.75 -0.67 21.94
N GLN A 27 5.20 -0.23 20.80
CA GLN A 27 3.75 -0.10 20.59
C GLN A 27 3.05 -1.45 20.42
N LEU A 28 3.72 -2.41 19.78
CA LEU A 28 3.18 -3.74 19.49
C LEU A 28 3.71 -4.81 20.46
N HIS A 29 4.68 -4.46 21.32
CA HIS A 29 5.36 -5.35 22.27
C HIS A 29 5.96 -6.61 21.61
N ARG A 30 6.48 -6.46 20.39
CA ARG A 30 7.09 -7.54 19.63
C ARG A 30 8.14 -7.03 18.64
N ALA A 31 9.01 -7.91 18.17
CA ALA A 31 9.80 -7.65 16.98
C ALA A 31 8.91 -7.71 15.73
N VAL A 32 9.05 -6.72 14.86
CA VAL A 32 8.41 -6.67 13.53
C VAL A 32 9.49 -6.97 12.51
N GLU A 33 9.30 -8.04 11.76
CA GLU A 33 10.20 -8.41 10.66
C GLU A 33 9.97 -7.51 9.45
N LEU A 34 11.04 -7.17 8.75
CA LEU A 34 11.02 -6.31 7.57
C LEU A 34 11.72 -7.00 6.40
N THR A 35 11.16 -6.87 5.21
CA THR A 35 11.87 -7.16 3.96
C THR A 35 12.15 -5.84 3.27
N VAL A 36 13.42 -5.47 3.16
CA VAL A 36 13.84 -4.21 2.56
C VAL A 36 14.41 -4.47 1.17
N LEU A 37 13.87 -3.80 0.15
CA LEU A 37 14.38 -3.81 -1.21
C LEU A 37 15.11 -2.49 -1.46
N LEU A 38 16.40 -2.58 -1.76
CA LEU A 38 17.25 -1.43 -2.02
C LEU A 38 17.49 -1.27 -3.52
N PRO A 39 17.37 -0.05 -4.05
CA PRO A 39 17.49 0.20 -5.48
C PRO A 39 18.94 0.19 -5.95
N PRO A 40 19.18 0.12 -7.27
CA PRO A 40 20.49 0.35 -7.87
C PRO A 40 21.07 1.70 -7.45
N GLY A 41 22.35 1.71 -7.12
CA GLY A 41 23.03 2.93 -6.66
C GLY A 41 22.74 3.29 -5.20
N TYR A 42 22.10 2.43 -4.43
CA TYR A 42 22.02 2.57 -2.99
C TYR A 42 23.43 2.59 -2.37
N GLY A 43 23.63 3.43 -1.34
CA GLY A 43 24.94 3.62 -0.72
C GLY A 43 25.85 4.65 -1.40
N GLN A 44 25.46 5.22 -2.54
CA GLN A 44 26.18 6.36 -3.13
C GLN A 44 26.02 7.60 -2.25
N ALA A 45 27.12 8.27 -1.97
CA ALA A 45 27.14 9.44 -1.09
C ALA A 45 26.15 10.52 -1.53
N GLY A 46 25.34 11.02 -0.59
CA GLY A 46 24.38 12.08 -0.80
C GLY A 46 23.09 11.71 -1.52
N LYS A 47 22.92 10.45 -1.97
CA LYS A 47 21.66 9.99 -2.54
C LYS A 47 20.65 9.64 -1.47
N GLN A 48 19.40 10.12 -1.67
CA GLN A 48 18.22 9.74 -0.90
C GLN A 48 17.13 9.26 -1.85
N PHE A 49 16.29 8.35 -1.37
CA PHE A 49 15.30 7.66 -2.19
C PHE A 49 13.89 7.79 -1.60
N PRO A 50 12.85 7.98 -2.44
CA PRO A 50 11.47 7.82 -2.01
C PRO A 50 11.25 6.43 -1.42
N VAL A 51 10.24 6.29 -0.55
CA VAL A 51 9.97 5.04 0.17
C VAL A 51 8.54 4.57 -0.11
N LEU A 52 8.41 3.28 -0.42
CA LEU A 52 7.16 2.53 -0.38
C LEU A 52 7.14 1.66 0.89
N TYR A 53 6.25 1.95 1.82
CA TYR A 53 5.90 1.06 2.92
C TYR A 53 4.79 0.12 2.45
N LEU A 54 5.05 -1.18 2.51
CA LEU A 54 4.14 -2.21 2.00
C LEU A 54 3.70 -3.13 3.13
N ASN A 55 2.43 -3.10 3.46
CA ASN A 55 1.81 -4.05 4.38
C ASN A 55 1.86 -5.47 3.81
N ASP A 56 1.92 -6.47 4.67
CA ASP A 56 2.10 -7.87 4.29
C ASP A 56 3.44 -8.14 3.58
N GLY A 57 4.52 -7.59 4.11
CA GLY A 57 5.87 -7.69 3.57
C GLY A 57 6.41 -9.11 3.40
N GLN A 58 5.81 -10.11 4.06
CA GLN A 58 6.12 -11.52 3.85
C GLN A 58 5.77 -12.01 2.43
N ASP A 59 4.91 -11.29 1.72
CA ASP A 59 4.47 -11.64 0.36
C ASP A 59 5.33 -11.01 -0.75
N VAL A 60 6.32 -10.20 -0.43
CA VAL A 60 7.20 -9.51 -1.40
C VAL A 60 7.79 -10.46 -2.45
N GLU A 61 8.21 -11.67 -2.04
CA GLU A 61 8.74 -12.68 -2.95
C GLU A 61 7.65 -13.26 -3.87
N ARG A 62 6.46 -13.55 -3.32
CA ARG A 62 5.32 -14.09 -4.08
C ARG A 62 4.73 -13.08 -5.05
N LEU A 63 4.94 -11.80 -4.81
CA LEU A 63 4.60 -10.69 -5.70
C LEU A 63 5.64 -10.47 -6.80
N HIS A 64 6.76 -11.17 -6.79
CA HIS A 64 7.90 -10.96 -7.68
C HIS A 64 8.39 -9.50 -7.70
N LEU A 65 8.28 -8.81 -6.55
CA LEU A 65 8.46 -7.36 -6.49
C LEU A 65 9.89 -6.92 -6.86
N ALA A 66 10.91 -7.72 -6.52
CA ALA A 66 12.29 -7.42 -6.88
C ALA A 66 12.54 -7.50 -8.39
N ASP A 67 11.93 -8.49 -9.06
CA ASP A 67 12.03 -8.65 -10.51
C ASP A 67 11.32 -7.51 -11.23
N ILE A 68 10.09 -7.18 -10.79
CA ILE A 68 9.30 -6.06 -11.33
C ILE A 68 10.08 -4.74 -11.20
N LEU A 69 10.65 -4.45 -10.03
CA LEU A 69 11.45 -3.24 -9.84
C LEU A 69 12.70 -3.23 -10.73
N THR A 70 13.38 -4.37 -10.86
CA THR A 70 14.57 -4.50 -11.72
C THR A 70 14.23 -4.18 -13.16
N GLU A 71 13.13 -4.71 -13.69
CA GLU A 71 12.64 -4.44 -15.03
C GLU A 71 12.29 -2.96 -15.22
N LEU A 72 11.51 -2.37 -14.31
CA LEU A 72 11.14 -0.96 -14.38
C LEU A 72 12.35 -0.01 -14.29
N TYR A 73 13.39 -0.37 -13.53
CA TYR A 73 14.66 0.39 -13.51
C TYR A 73 15.42 0.24 -14.82
N TRP A 74 15.49 -0.97 -15.39
CA TRP A 74 16.11 -1.23 -16.67
C TRP A 74 15.46 -0.39 -17.78
N GLU A 75 14.13 -0.34 -17.79
CA GLU A 75 13.34 0.45 -18.73
C GLU A 75 13.32 1.96 -18.42
N SER A 76 13.92 2.37 -17.30
CA SER A 76 13.90 3.76 -16.83
C SER A 76 12.50 4.35 -16.63
N ARG A 77 11.51 3.51 -16.29
CA ARG A 77 10.11 3.90 -16.14
C ARG A 77 9.78 4.55 -14.79
N ILE A 78 10.55 4.23 -13.77
CA ILE A 78 10.39 4.80 -12.43
C ILE A 78 11.72 5.33 -11.90
N ASP A 79 11.66 6.25 -10.96
CA ASP A 79 12.82 6.62 -10.17
C ASP A 79 13.18 5.50 -9.18
N PRO A 80 14.47 5.34 -8.83
CA PRO A 80 14.88 4.38 -7.81
C PRO A 80 14.21 4.67 -6.46
N ILE A 81 13.62 3.63 -5.83
CA ILE A 81 12.92 3.71 -4.54
C ILE A 81 13.44 2.66 -3.56
N ILE A 82 13.26 2.93 -2.27
CA ILE A 82 13.36 1.91 -1.23
C ILE A 82 11.96 1.32 -1.01
N VAL A 83 11.86 -0.01 -0.93
CA VAL A 83 10.65 -0.68 -0.46
C VAL A 83 10.89 -1.26 0.92
N VAL A 84 9.99 -0.98 1.85
CA VAL A 84 9.99 -1.53 3.21
C VAL A 84 8.74 -2.38 3.37
N GLY A 85 8.86 -3.67 3.17
CA GLY A 85 7.81 -4.65 3.39
C GLY A 85 7.69 -4.96 4.88
N ILE A 86 6.57 -4.59 5.48
CA ILE A 86 6.28 -4.77 6.91
C ILE A 86 5.58 -6.12 7.08
N HIS A 87 6.22 -7.08 7.77
CA HIS A 87 5.63 -8.40 7.96
C HIS A 87 4.49 -8.36 8.97
N ALA A 88 3.36 -8.86 8.54
CA ALA A 88 2.31 -9.27 9.45
C ALA A 88 2.67 -10.60 10.12
N ASN A 89 2.07 -10.84 11.29
CA ASN A 89 2.15 -12.10 11.99
C ASN A 89 0.75 -12.64 12.29
N GLN A 90 0.63 -13.57 13.24
CA GLN A 90 -0.66 -14.14 13.67
C GLN A 90 -1.63 -13.10 14.26
N GLU A 91 -1.14 -11.92 14.68
CA GLU A 91 -1.96 -10.80 15.18
C GLU A 91 -2.49 -9.90 14.04
N ARG A 92 -2.27 -10.26 12.77
CA ARG A 92 -2.65 -9.47 11.60
C ARG A 92 -4.09 -8.95 11.66
N LEU A 93 -5.03 -9.77 12.08
CA LEU A 93 -6.44 -9.39 12.20
C LEU A 93 -6.71 -8.37 13.33
N GLN A 94 -5.81 -8.26 14.29
CA GLN A 94 -5.90 -7.27 15.38
C GLN A 94 -5.11 -6.00 15.08
N GLU A 95 -3.97 -6.13 14.38
CA GLU A 95 -3.08 -5.02 14.08
C GLU A 95 -3.52 -4.24 12.84
N TYR A 96 -4.23 -4.87 11.88
CA TYR A 96 -4.78 -4.19 10.71
C TYR A 96 -6.25 -3.82 10.92
N GLY A 97 -6.69 -2.80 10.18
CA GLY A 97 -8.04 -2.25 10.24
C GLY A 97 -8.02 -0.73 10.29
N THR A 98 -9.01 -0.13 10.92
CA THR A 98 -9.11 1.31 11.13
C THR A 98 -8.72 1.68 12.57
N ALA A 99 -7.78 2.62 12.73
CA ALA A 99 -7.18 2.96 14.04
C ALA A 99 -8.19 3.53 15.04
N ALA A 100 -9.21 4.23 14.54
CA ALA A 100 -10.22 4.87 15.39
C ALA A 100 -11.25 3.88 15.95
N GLN A 101 -11.50 2.75 15.28
CA GLN A 101 -12.57 1.83 15.65
C GLN A 101 -12.32 0.42 15.10
N ALA A 102 -12.41 -0.58 15.98
CA ALA A 102 -12.50 -1.98 15.59
C ALA A 102 -13.81 -2.29 14.83
N ASP A 103 -13.83 -3.38 14.09
CA ASP A 103 -15.07 -3.84 13.47
C ASP A 103 -16.05 -4.45 14.52
N TYR A 104 -17.24 -4.84 14.06
CA TYR A 104 -18.28 -5.41 14.91
C TYR A 104 -17.91 -6.75 15.60
N LYS A 105 -16.83 -7.42 15.13
CA LYS A 105 -16.27 -8.63 15.76
C LYS A 105 -15.08 -8.34 16.68
N GLY A 106 -14.73 -7.07 16.88
CA GLY A 106 -13.56 -6.67 17.67
C GLY A 106 -12.23 -6.89 16.96
N ARG A 107 -12.22 -7.13 15.62
CA ARG A 107 -11.00 -7.17 14.84
C ARG A 107 -10.48 -5.75 14.66
N GLY A 108 -9.17 -5.59 14.54
CA GLY A 108 -8.53 -4.26 14.45
C GLY A 108 -8.38 -3.55 15.80
N ALA A 109 -8.55 -4.24 16.92
CA ALA A 109 -8.43 -3.62 18.24
C ALA A 109 -7.03 -3.05 18.54
N LYS A 110 -6.00 -3.48 17.80
CA LYS A 110 -4.61 -2.99 17.88
C LYS A 110 -4.22 -2.10 16.68
N ALA A 111 -5.16 -1.73 15.79
CA ALA A 111 -4.83 -0.92 14.61
C ALA A 111 -4.26 0.45 14.98
N GLY A 112 -4.71 1.04 16.09
CA GLY A 112 -4.11 2.26 16.64
C GLY A 112 -2.66 2.07 17.09
N SER A 113 -2.32 0.94 17.72
CA SER A 113 -0.94 0.62 18.09
C SER A 113 -0.06 0.38 16.85
N TYR A 114 -0.62 -0.27 15.82
CA TYR A 114 0.08 -0.45 14.54
C TYR A 114 0.36 0.90 13.86
N ALA A 115 -0.60 1.80 13.82
CA ALA A 115 -0.38 3.16 13.31
C ALA A 115 0.72 3.89 14.07
N GLN A 116 0.73 3.82 15.42
CA GLN A 116 1.79 4.43 16.24
C GLN A 116 3.16 3.78 15.99
N PHE A 117 3.23 2.47 15.80
CA PHE A 117 4.46 1.79 15.39
C PHE A 117 4.99 2.35 14.08
N VAL A 118 4.16 2.39 13.04
CA VAL A 118 4.59 2.89 11.72
C VAL A 118 5.09 4.33 11.80
N LEU A 119 4.34 5.21 12.49
CA LEU A 119 4.62 6.64 12.52
C LEU A 119 5.79 7.03 13.41
N ASN A 120 5.89 6.41 14.59
CA ASN A 120 6.80 6.85 15.64
C ASN A 120 8.03 5.97 15.81
N GLU A 121 8.01 4.76 15.25
CA GLU A 121 9.13 3.82 15.37
C GLU A 121 9.70 3.48 13.99
N LEU A 122 8.88 2.96 13.05
CA LEU A 122 9.37 2.48 11.76
C LEU A 122 9.85 3.60 10.84
N ILE A 123 9.03 4.63 10.58
CA ILE A 123 9.41 5.74 9.69
C ILE A 123 10.68 6.44 10.19
N PRO A 124 10.81 6.83 11.47
CA PRO A 124 12.04 7.40 12.00
C PRO A 124 13.24 6.47 11.91
N TYR A 125 13.03 5.15 12.09
CA TYR A 125 14.08 4.15 11.89
C TYR A 125 14.57 4.14 10.45
N VAL A 126 13.67 4.04 9.48
CA VAL A 126 13.97 4.01 8.05
C VAL A 126 14.65 5.31 7.60
N GLU A 127 14.15 6.48 8.01
CA GLU A 127 14.74 7.78 7.69
C GLU A 127 16.18 7.93 8.23
N ARG A 128 16.47 7.33 9.38
CA ARG A 128 17.81 7.38 9.99
C ARG A 128 18.80 6.38 9.40
N THR A 129 18.31 5.20 8.98
CA THR A 129 19.20 4.05 8.64
C THR A 129 19.28 3.74 7.14
N LEU A 130 18.29 4.14 6.34
CA LEU A 130 18.15 3.67 4.95
C LEU A 130 18.20 4.80 3.90
N SER A 131 18.85 5.91 4.12
CA SER A 131 18.94 7.01 3.13
C SER A 131 17.58 7.38 2.52
N ALA A 132 16.51 7.30 3.31
CA ALA A 132 15.16 7.63 2.88
C ALA A 132 15.00 9.15 2.69
N LYS A 133 14.30 9.53 1.62
CA LYS A 133 13.96 10.93 1.36
C LYS A 133 12.71 11.28 2.16
N PRO A 134 12.78 12.25 3.10
CA PRO A 134 11.64 12.55 3.96
C PRO A 134 10.53 13.31 3.24
N GLY A 135 9.37 13.34 3.89
CA GLY A 135 8.22 14.14 3.50
C GLY A 135 7.17 13.40 2.67
N PRO A 136 5.92 13.87 2.70
CA PRO A 136 4.78 13.13 2.14
C PRO A 136 4.89 12.88 0.64
N ALA A 137 5.47 13.79 -0.13
CA ALA A 137 5.67 13.60 -1.57
C ALA A 137 6.57 12.41 -1.92
N ASN A 138 7.42 11.98 -0.98
CA ASN A 138 8.38 10.90 -1.14
C ASN A 138 7.97 9.62 -0.39
N THR A 139 6.81 9.60 0.26
CA THR A 139 6.37 8.52 1.11
C THR A 139 5.03 7.98 0.62
N THR A 140 5.04 6.73 0.21
CA THR A 140 3.86 5.98 -0.22
C THR A 140 3.63 4.82 0.73
N VAL A 141 2.38 4.53 1.06
CA VAL A 141 2.00 3.31 1.78
C VAL A 141 1.04 2.49 0.92
N ALA A 142 1.16 1.17 0.95
CA ALA A 142 0.27 0.29 0.20
C ALA A 142 0.03 -1.02 0.95
N GLY A 143 -1.00 -1.74 0.52
CA GLY A 143 -1.29 -3.07 1.06
C GLY A 143 -2.43 -3.77 0.33
N PHE A 144 -2.64 -5.02 0.72
CA PHE A 144 -3.59 -5.94 0.11
C PHE A 144 -4.68 -6.30 1.11
N SER A 145 -5.92 -6.42 0.63
CA SER A 145 -7.02 -6.86 1.48
C SER A 145 -7.15 -5.98 2.75
N LEU A 146 -7.08 -6.56 3.92
CA LEU A 146 -7.09 -5.83 5.20
C LEU A 146 -5.85 -4.92 5.36
N GLY A 147 -4.70 -5.31 4.77
CA GLY A 147 -3.51 -4.44 4.69
C GLY A 147 -3.74 -3.21 3.83
N GLY A 148 -4.58 -3.30 2.79
CA GLY A 148 -5.00 -2.17 1.95
C GLY A 148 -5.90 -1.19 2.71
N LEU A 149 -6.88 -1.70 3.46
CA LEU A 149 -7.69 -0.87 4.36
C LEU A 149 -6.82 -0.15 5.38
N SER A 150 -5.87 -0.87 6.00
CA SER A 150 -4.98 -0.29 7.01
C SER A 150 -4.06 0.79 6.42
N ALA A 151 -3.59 0.59 5.19
CA ALA A 151 -2.81 1.60 4.47
C ALA A 151 -3.63 2.87 4.18
N LEU A 152 -4.88 2.70 3.78
CA LEU A 152 -5.79 3.81 3.51
C LEU A 152 -6.10 4.61 4.77
N ASP A 153 -6.45 3.94 5.87
CA ASP A 153 -6.73 4.57 7.17
C ASP A 153 -5.51 5.36 7.66
N LEU A 154 -4.33 4.74 7.59
CA LEU A 154 -3.07 5.36 8.00
C LEU A 154 -2.75 6.62 7.19
N ALA A 155 -2.86 6.55 5.85
CA ALA A 155 -2.59 7.68 4.98
C ALA A 155 -3.60 8.81 5.18
N TRP A 156 -4.89 8.47 5.29
CA TRP A 156 -5.96 9.44 5.50
C TRP A 156 -5.78 10.22 6.80
N ALA A 157 -5.48 9.52 7.89
CA ALA A 157 -5.29 10.13 9.21
C ALA A 157 -3.96 10.93 9.31
N HIS A 158 -2.96 10.64 8.46
CA HIS A 158 -1.62 11.22 8.57
C HIS A 158 -1.06 11.77 7.25
N PRO A 159 -1.78 12.70 6.57
CA PRO A 159 -1.38 13.23 5.26
C PRO A 159 -0.09 14.07 5.31
N ALA A 160 0.37 14.45 6.49
CA ALA A 160 1.68 15.09 6.66
C ALA A 160 2.85 14.10 6.52
N ARG A 161 2.58 12.80 6.57
CA ARG A 161 3.58 11.72 6.41
C ARG A 161 3.49 11.04 5.05
N PHE A 162 2.28 10.84 4.53
CA PHE A 162 2.03 10.10 3.28
C PHE A 162 1.41 10.99 2.23
N GLY A 163 1.90 10.91 0.99
CA GLY A 163 1.32 11.64 -0.15
C GLY A 163 0.55 10.72 -1.10
N LYS A 164 0.80 9.42 -1.04
CA LYS A 164 0.16 8.44 -1.91
C LYS A 164 -0.19 7.17 -1.13
N VAL A 165 -1.29 6.53 -1.52
CA VAL A 165 -1.71 5.25 -0.96
C VAL A 165 -2.17 4.28 -2.06
N GLY A 166 -1.74 3.01 -1.95
CA GLY A 166 -2.16 1.90 -2.80
C GLY A 166 -3.03 0.91 -2.04
N VAL A 167 -4.22 0.63 -2.56
CA VAL A 167 -5.19 -0.29 -1.99
C VAL A 167 -5.50 -1.36 -3.03
N PHE A 168 -5.04 -2.58 -2.78
CA PHE A 168 -5.26 -3.73 -3.65
C PHE A 168 -6.30 -4.64 -3.01
N SER A 169 -7.43 -4.86 -3.68
CA SER A 169 -8.55 -5.67 -3.18
C SER A 169 -8.91 -5.32 -1.72
N GLY A 170 -9.02 -4.03 -1.42
CA GLY A 170 -9.14 -3.51 -0.05
C GLY A 170 -10.34 -4.06 0.71
N SER A 171 -10.19 -4.38 2.01
CA SER A 171 -11.29 -4.84 2.87
C SER A 171 -12.24 -3.69 3.23
N LEU A 172 -12.80 -3.01 2.22
CA LEU A 172 -13.62 -1.81 2.39
C LEU A 172 -15.01 -2.10 2.96
N TRP A 173 -15.40 -3.38 3.03
CA TRP A 173 -16.56 -3.89 3.77
C TRP A 173 -16.46 -3.76 5.30
N TRP A 174 -15.32 -3.30 5.82
CA TRP A 174 -15.06 -3.14 7.26
C TRP A 174 -16.11 -2.29 7.93
N ARG A 175 -16.89 -2.90 8.85
CA ARG A 175 -18.13 -2.31 9.37
C ARG A 175 -18.29 -2.45 10.87
N LYS A 176 -19.11 -1.57 11.44
CA LYS A 176 -19.39 -1.52 12.89
C LYS A 176 -20.60 -2.36 13.33
N LYS A 177 -21.39 -2.91 12.38
CA LYS A 177 -22.55 -3.75 12.64
C LYS A 177 -22.54 -5.03 11.81
N ALA A 178 -23.08 -6.11 12.39
CA ALA A 178 -23.40 -7.32 11.62
C ALA A 178 -24.66 -7.11 10.75
N TYR A 179 -24.82 -7.92 9.71
CA TYR A 179 -26.00 -7.83 8.83
C TYR A 179 -27.32 -8.06 9.59
N GLU A 180 -27.31 -9.03 10.50
CA GLU A 180 -28.45 -9.39 11.35
C GLU A 180 -28.81 -8.29 12.37
N ASP A 181 -27.92 -7.35 12.66
CA ASP A 181 -28.13 -6.25 13.60
C ASP A 181 -28.66 -4.97 12.92
N GLY A 182 -29.16 -5.08 11.71
CA GLY A 182 -29.67 -3.95 10.93
C GLY A 182 -28.56 -3.11 10.31
N TYR A 183 -27.59 -3.77 9.68
CA TYR A 183 -26.53 -3.14 8.91
C TYR A 183 -27.09 -2.25 7.80
N ASP A 184 -26.46 -1.12 7.61
CA ASP A 184 -26.72 -0.15 6.56
C ASP A 184 -25.41 0.28 5.89
N ASP A 185 -25.31 0.10 4.56
CA ASP A 185 -24.10 0.41 3.79
C ASP A 185 -23.61 1.84 3.97
N HIS A 186 -24.54 2.78 4.00
CA HIS A 186 -24.18 4.19 4.10
C HIS A 186 -23.64 4.57 5.48
N ASN A 187 -24.19 3.96 6.56
CA ASN A 187 -23.89 4.39 7.92
C ASN A 187 -22.89 3.49 8.66
N ASP A 188 -22.70 2.25 8.21
CA ASP A 188 -22.00 1.26 9.03
C ASP A 188 -20.62 0.82 8.47
N ARG A 189 -20.28 1.13 7.21
CA ARG A 189 -18.91 0.94 6.68
C ARG A 189 -17.98 2.02 7.22
N ILE A 190 -17.03 1.61 8.06
CA ILE A 190 -16.25 2.52 8.92
C ILE A 190 -15.44 3.53 8.09
N MET A 191 -14.69 3.06 7.07
CA MET A 191 -13.83 3.95 6.29
C MET A 191 -14.62 4.94 5.42
N HIS A 192 -15.75 4.52 4.83
CA HIS A 192 -16.64 5.40 4.07
C HIS A 192 -17.20 6.52 4.95
N VAL A 193 -17.70 6.15 6.14
CA VAL A 193 -18.23 7.12 7.11
C VAL A 193 -17.14 8.08 7.58
N LEU A 194 -15.92 7.57 7.81
CA LEU A 194 -14.78 8.38 8.23
C LEU A 194 -14.46 9.43 7.17
N ILE A 195 -14.28 9.02 5.91
CA ILE A 195 -14.00 9.93 4.80
C ILE A 195 -15.15 10.95 4.64
N ARG A 196 -16.41 10.52 4.64
CA ARG A 196 -17.58 11.40 4.48
C ARG A 196 -17.64 12.49 5.54
N ARG A 197 -17.40 12.11 6.80
CA ARG A 197 -17.52 13.03 7.96
C ARG A 197 -16.34 13.96 8.15
N ASP A 198 -15.19 13.61 7.60
CA ASP A 198 -14.04 14.49 7.70
C ASP A 198 -14.34 15.83 7.00
N THR A 199 -14.01 16.94 7.60
CA THR A 199 -14.17 18.28 7.01
C THR A 199 -12.98 18.65 6.13
N GLN A 200 -11.88 17.93 6.23
CA GLN A 200 -10.66 18.18 5.48
C GLN A 200 -10.65 17.40 4.16
N LYS A 201 -9.95 17.95 3.17
CA LYS A 201 -9.52 17.23 1.98
C LYS A 201 -8.00 17.08 2.06
N PRO A 202 -7.50 15.95 2.58
CA PRO A 202 -6.06 15.70 2.62
C PRO A 202 -5.39 15.79 1.24
N ALA A 203 -4.15 16.27 1.19
CA ALA A 203 -3.38 16.31 -0.06
C ALA A 203 -2.82 14.91 -0.39
N LEU A 204 -3.72 13.96 -0.67
CA LEU A 204 -3.42 12.55 -0.96
C LEU A 204 -3.75 12.21 -2.41
N LYS A 205 -3.02 11.20 -2.92
CA LYS A 205 -3.38 10.49 -4.15
C LYS A 205 -3.62 9.02 -3.85
N PHE A 206 -4.58 8.41 -4.57
CA PHE A 206 -5.03 7.05 -4.29
C PHE A 206 -4.90 6.16 -5.52
N TRP A 207 -4.53 4.92 -5.28
CA TRP A 207 -4.63 3.82 -6.24
C TRP A 207 -5.56 2.76 -5.65
N PHE A 208 -6.58 2.40 -6.39
CA PHE A 208 -7.49 1.31 -6.06
C PHE A 208 -7.42 0.25 -7.13
N GLU A 209 -7.33 -0.99 -6.71
CA GLU A 209 -7.43 -2.16 -7.59
C GLU A 209 -8.37 -3.18 -6.98
N VAL A 210 -9.15 -3.86 -7.83
CA VAL A 210 -10.00 -4.97 -7.46
C VAL A 210 -10.14 -5.97 -8.61
N GLY A 211 -10.11 -7.26 -8.31
CA GLY A 211 -10.37 -8.32 -9.27
C GLY A 211 -11.85 -8.60 -9.43
N THR A 212 -12.33 -8.88 -10.66
CA THR A 212 -13.76 -9.21 -10.88
C THR A 212 -14.19 -10.55 -10.32
N ASN A 213 -13.23 -11.38 -9.86
CA ASN A 213 -13.45 -12.65 -9.18
C ASN A 213 -12.79 -12.67 -7.79
N ASP A 214 -12.68 -11.53 -7.13
CA ASP A 214 -12.12 -11.42 -5.78
C ASP A 214 -12.95 -12.19 -4.75
N GLU A 215 -14.25 -12.21 -4.95
CA GLU A 215 -15.24 -12.94 -4.14
C GLU A 215 -16.50 -13.25 -4.97
N THR A 216 -17.52 -13.76 -4.32
CA THR A 216 -18.82 -14.05 -4.95
C THR A 216 -20.00 -13.39 -4.23
N SER A 217 -19.72 -12.64 -3.16
CA SER A 217 -20.76 -11.92 -2.40
C SER A 217 -21.33 -10.77 -3.24
N ASP A 218 -22.65 -10.65 -3.24
CA ASP A 218 -23.43 -9.60 -3.86
C ASP A 218 -24.63 -9.33 -2.93
N ARG A 219 -24.43 -8.48 -1.92
CA ARG A 219 -25.37 -8.29 -0.81
C ARG A 219 -26.62 -7.51 -1.21
N ASN A 220 -26.52 -6.70 -2.27
CA ASN A 220 -27.64 -5.87 -2.75
C ASN A 220 -28.33 -6.47 -3.98
N GLY A 221 -27.80 -7.58 -4.56
CA GLY A 221 -28.38 -8.31 -5.69
C GLY A 221 -28.32 -7.55 -7.01
N ASN A 222 -27.34 -6.65 -7.19
CA ASN A 222 -27.21 -5.83 -8.40
C ASN A 222 -26.39 -6.51 -9.51
N GLY A 223 -25.82 -7.69 -9.27
CA GLY A 223 -24.96 -8.43 -10.19
C GLY A 223 -23.49 -8.02 -10.15
N VAL A 224 -23.09 -7.17 -9.20
CA VAL A 224 -21.72 -6.74 -8.95
C VAL A 224 -21.28 -7.28 -7.59
N ILE A 225 -20.06 -7.82 -7.50
CA ILE A 225 -19.53 -8.33 -6.23
C ILE A 225 -19.27 -7.20 -5.23
N ASP A 226 -19.45 -7.49 -3.95
CA ASP A 226 -19.32 -6.52 -2.86
C ASP A 226 -17.97 -5.79 -2.85
N ALA A 227 -16.88 -6.47 -3.19
CA ALA A 227 -15.55 -5.86 -3.25
C ALA A 227 -15.45 -4.71 -4.27
N ILE A 228 -16.14 -4.83 -5.42
CA ILE A 228 -16.25 -3.77 -6.43
C ILE A 228 -17.16 -2.67 -5.91
N ASP A 229 -18.37 -3.01 -5.45
CA ASP A 229 -19.34 -2.02 -4.95
C ASP A 229 -18.77 -1.19 -3.80
N ASP A 230 -18.13 -1.82 -2.82
CA ASP A 230 -17.49 -1.13 -1.70
C ASP A 230 -16.38 -0.17 -2.16
N THR A 231 -15.64 -0.55 -3.20
CA THR A 231 -14.57 0.30 -3.76
C THR A 231 -15.16 1.49 -4.52
N LEU A 232 -16.20 1.26 -5.35
CA LEU A 232 -16.88 2.32 -6.10
C LEU A 232 -17.57 3.31 -5.17
N ASP A 233 -18.22 2.82 -4.12
CA ASP A 233 -18.87 3.67 -3.11
C ASP A 233 -17.83 4.53 -2.35
N LEU A 234 -16.67 3.97 -2.03
CA LEU A 234 -15.60 4.76 -1.41
C LEU A 234 -15.09 5.86 -2.35
N MET A 235 -14.92 5.55 -3.63
CA MET A 235 -14.55 6.56 -4.63
C MET A 235 -15.63 7.65 -4.77
N HIS A 236 -16.90 7.31 -4.65
CA HIS A 236 -17.99 8.30 -4.62
C HIS A 236 -17.84 9.26 -3.42
N GLU A 237 -17.43 8.76 -2.24
CA GLU A 237 -17.12 9.64 -1.10
C GLU A 237 -15.93 10.57 -1.40
N LEU A 238 -14.90 10.06 -2.10
CA LEU A 238 -13.77 10.88 -2.54
C LEU A 238 -14.20 11.95 -3.56
N ASP A 239 -15.03 11.60 -4.54
CA ASP A 239 -15.58 12.54 -5.52
C ASP A 239 -16.39 13.66 -4.85
N THR A 240 -17.20 13.29 -3.86
CA THR A 240 -17.98 14.26 -3.05
C THR A 240 -17.07 15.24 -2.29
N LYS A 241 -15.88 14.80 -1.89
CA LYS A 241 -14.84 15.67 -1.30
C LYS A 241 -14.05 16.48 -2.32
N GLY A 242 -14.33 16.32 -3.61
CA GLY A 242 -13.69 17.04 -4.70
C GLY A 242 -12.36 16.43 -5.17
N TYR A 243 -12.06 15.16 -4.84
CA TYR A 243 -11.03 14.43 -5.56
C TYR A 243 -11.55 14.07 -6.96
N ARG A 244 -10.64 13.90 -7.90
CA ARG A 244 -10.97 13.64 -9.30
C ARG A 244 -10.27 12.38 -9.80
N ARG A 245 -11.03 11.52 -10.45
CA ARG A 245 -10.50 10.35 -11.12
C ARG A 245 -9.42 10.77 -12.13
N ASP A 246 -8.41 9.94 -12.29
CA ASP A 246 -7.25 10.09 -13.18
C ASP A 246 -6.27 11.22 -12.81
N SER A 247 -6.66 12.18 -11.96
CA SER A 247 -5.75 13.20 -11.44
C SER A 247 -5.37 12.94 -9.97
N ASP A 248 -6.34 12.67 -9.12
CA ASP A 248 -6.15 12.49 -7.69
C ASP A 248 -6.22 11.00 -7.30
N TYR A 249 -6.97 10.18 -8.05
CA TYR A 249 -7.00 8.74 -7.85
C TYR A 249 -7.09 7.95 -9.16
N ARG A 250 -6.57 6.71 -9.12
CA ARG A 250 -6.72 5.71 -10.18
C ARG A 250 -7.55 4.55 -9.67
N TYR A 251 -8.34 3.96 -10.56
CA TYR A 251 -9.08 2.72 -10.33
C TYR A 251 -8.78 1.72 -11.44
N VAL A 252 -8.38 0.53 -11.04
CA VAL A 252 -8.09 -0.61 -11.93
C VAL A 252 -8.97 -1.77 -11.54
N GLU A 253 -9.87 -2.16 -12.43
CA GLU A 253 -10.63 -3.39 -12.33
C GLU A 253 -9.95 -4.46 -13.18
N VAL A 254 -9.62 -5.60 -12.57
CA VAL A 254 -8.86 -6.67 -13.24
C VAL A 254 -9.84 -7.76 -13.71
N PRO A 255 -10.14 -7.87 -15.01
CA PRO A 255 -11.02 -8.92 -15.51
C PRO A 255 -10.49 -10.31 -15.20
N GLY A 256 -11.31 -11.14 -14.54
CA GLY A 256 -10.92 -12.49 -14.09
C GLY A 256 -9.93 -12.49 -12.93
N GLY A 257 -9.53 -11.33 -12.43
CA GLY A 257 -8.65 -11.19 -11.26
C GLY A 257 -9.28 -11.79 -10.00
N ARG A 258 -8.44 -12.36 -9.15
CA ARG A 258 -8.82 -13.02 -7.89
C ARG A 258 -8.12 -12.36 -6.72
N HIS A 259 -8.61 -12.59 -5.52
CA HIS A 259 -8.05 -12.10 -4.26
C HIS A 259 -6.74 -12.81 -3.90
N ASN A 260 -5.68 -12.60 -4.68
CA ASN A 260 -4.41 -13.28 -4.50
C ASN A 260 -3.22 -12.52 -5.08
N GLN A 261 -2.02 -12.96 -4.69
CA GLN A 261 -0.75 -12.36 -5.09
C GLN A 261 -0.51 -12.41 -6.61
N GLU A 262 -1.04 -13.42 -7.32
CA GLU A 262 -0.91 -13.51 -8.76
C GLU A 262 -1.61 -12.35 -9.47
N THR A 263 -2.82 -11.99 -9.04
CA THR A 263 -3.56 -10.84 -9.57
C THR A 263 -2.84 -9.54 -9.23
N TRP A 264 -2.48 -9.35 -7.97
CA TRP A 264 -1.81 -8.13 -7.50
C TRP A 264 -0.44 -7.92 -8.16
N SER A 265 0.32 -8.98 -8.39
CA SER A 265 1.60 -8.92 -9.10
C SER A 265 1.46 -8.40 -10.54
N LYS A 266 0.38 -8.76 -11.24
CA LYS A 266 0.13 -8.31 -12.63
C LYS A 266 -0.08 -6.80 -12.75
N VAL A 267 -0.66 -6.17 -11.74
CA VAL A 267 -0.94 -4.72 -11.75
C VAL A 267 0.10 -3.90 -10.97
N MET A 268 1.00 -4.57 -10.27
CA MET A 268 2.07 -3.92 -9.49
C MET A 268 2.96 -2.99 -10.35
N PRO A 269 3.36 -3.34 -11.59
CA PRO A 269 4.12 -2.43 -12.45
C PRO A 269 3.39 -1.10 -12.69
N ASP A 270 2.09 -1.13 -12.98
CA ASP A 270 1.30 0.07 -13.25
C ASP A 270 1.13 0.93 -11.99
N PHE A 271 0.94 0.30 -10.84
CA PHE A 271 0.96 1.00 -9.56
C PHE A 271 2.29 1.70 -9.29
N LEU A 272 3.41 1.01 -9.49
CA LEU A 272 4.75 1.58 -9.28
C LEU A 272 5.03 2.75 -10.22
N ILE A 273 4.60 2.65 -11.50
CA ILE A 273 4.70 3.74 -12.47
C ILE A 273 3.82 4.92 -12.07
N TRP A 274 2.59 4.66 -11.62
CA TRP A 274 1.72 5.72 -11.12
C TRP A 274 2.30 6.42 -9.88
N ALA A 275 2.91 5.65 -8.97
CA ALA A 275 3.43 6.20 -7.72
C ALA A 275 4.79 6.90 -7.89
N PHE A 276 5.67 6.39 -8.75
CA PHE A 276 7.09 6.76 -8.82
C PHE A 276 7.59 7.00 -10.26
N GLY A 277 6.69 7.04 -11.25
CA GLY A 277 7.02 7.29 -12.64
C GLY A 277 7.68 8.64 -12.88
N ARG A 278 8.50 8.67 -13.92
CA ARG A 278 9.20 9.87 -14.41
C ARG A 278 8.32 10.72 -15.28
#